data_0168b762bdb9e86c9625f053cd049b1c
#
_entry.id   0168b762bdb9e86c9625f053cd049b1c
#
_cell.length_a   1.000
_cell.length_b   1.000
_cell.length_c   1.000
_cell.angle_alpha   90.00
_cell.angle_beta   90.00
_cell.angle_gamma   90.00
#
_symmetry.space_group_name_H-M   'P 1'
#
loop_
_entity.id
_entity.type
_entity.pdbx_description
1 polymer ?
#
loop_
_entity_poly.entity_id
_entity_poly.type
_entity_poly.pdbx_seq_one_letter_code
_entity_poly.pdbx_strand_id
1 'polypeptide(L)' 'MIKLNRLNNSEFWVNAEMIEFIEETPDTVVSLNNHTKVIVCNRAEDIVAAIIAYRRQINAQPLEVKYNEGQ' A
#
# COMPACT_ATOMS: atom_id res chain seq x y z
N MET A 1 7.22 1.26 0.09
CA MET A 1 6.68 1.24 1.48
C MET A 1 5.59 2.27 1.63
N ILE A 2 4.52 1.89 2.28
CA ILE A 2 3.45 2.83 2.62
C ILE A 2 3.27 2.84 4.12
N LYS A 3 2.77 3.95 4.66
CA LYS A 3 2.60 4.11 6.09
C LYS A 3 1.14 3.89 6.47
N LEU A 4 0.92 3.04 7.46
CA LEU A 4 -0.40 2.74 7.96
C LEU A 4 -0.43 2.92 9.47
N ASN A 5 -1.64 2.91 10.04
CA ASN A 5 -1.83 3.08 11.47
C ASN A 5 -2.54 1.87 12.05
N ARG A 6 -1.99 1.30 13.13
CA ARG A 6 -2.65 0.22 13.85
C ARG A 6 -3.85 0.76 14.61
N LEU A 7 -4.66 -0.13 15.14
CA LEU A 7 -5.85 0.30 15.90
C LEU A 7 -5.51 1.18 17.09
N ASN A 8 -4.32 0.99 17.68
CA ASN A 8 -3.88 1.84 18.77
C ASN A 8 -3.25 3.14 18.28
N ASN A 9 -3.39 3.42 17.00
CA ASN A 9 -2.90 4.64 16.35
C ASN A 9 -1.39 4.71 16.18
N SER A 10 -0.65 3.65 16.51
CA SER A 10 0.78 3.64 16.24
C SER A 10 1.01 3.48 14.74
N GLU A 11 2.02 4.17 14.24
CA GLU A 11 2.36 4.12 12.81
C GLU A 11 3.33 2.99 12.52
N PHE A 12 3.21 2.42 11.32
CA PHE A 12 4.18 1.44 10.87
C PHE A 12 4.25 1.48 9.35
N TRP A 13 5.34 0.97 8.81
CA TRP A 13 5.56 0.92 7.37
C TRP A 13 5.37 -0.51 6.91
N VAL A 14 4.71 -0.67 5.76
CA VAL A 14 4.51 -1.98 5.16
C VAL A 14 4.93 -1.92 3.70
N ASN A 15 5.50 -3.02 3.23
CA ASN A 15 5.88 -3.14 1.83
C ASN A 15 4.61 -3.34 1.00
N ALA A 16 4.28 -2.34 0.17
CA ALA A 16 3.07 -2.41 -0.64
C ALA A 16 3.03 -3.63 -1.55
N GLU A 17 4.20 -4.12 -1.97
CA GLU A 17 4.27 -5.28 -2.85
C GLU A 17 3.91 -6.58 -2.15
N MET A 18 3.88 -6.59 -0.82
CA MET A 18 3.49 -7.77 -0.05
C MET A 18 2.01 -7.82 0.26
N ILE A 19 1.27 -6.77 -0.04
CA ILE A 19 -0.17 -6.71 0.27
C ILE A 19 -0.93 -7.54 -0.76
N GLU A 20 -1.70 -8.50 -0.27
CA GLU A 20 -2.46 -9.41 -1.11
C GLU A 20 -3.95 -9.08 -1.10
N PHE A 21 -4.50 -8.88 0.09
CA PHE A 21 -5.93 -8.58 0.26
C PHE A 21 -6.11 -7.42 1.21
N ILE A 22 -7.16 -6.62 0.97
CA ILE A 22 -7.60 -5.58 1.89
C ILE A 22 -9.10 -5.73 2.03
N GLU A 23 -9.56 -5.92 3.27
CA GLU A 23 -10.98 -6.07 3.58
C GLU A 23 -11.35 -5.06 4.65
N GLU A 24 -12.59 -4.56 4.59
CA GLU A 24 -13.03 -3.53 5.54
C GLU A 24 -14.43 -3.84 6.06
N THR A 25 -14.57 -4.97 6.77
CA THR A 25 -15.86 -5.35 7.36
C THR A 25 -15.60 -6.27 8.54
N PRO A 26 -15.73 -5.83 9.79
CA PRO A 26 -16.03 -4.46 10.23
C PRO A 26 -14.81 -3.56 10.29
N ASP A 27 -13.61 -4.12 10.48
CA ASP A 27 -12.36 -3.38 10.54
C ASP A 27 -11.56 -3.60 9.27
N THR A 28 -10.66 -2.68 8.97
CA THR A 28 -9.78 -2.84 7.84
C THR A 28 -8.69 -3.85 8.17
N VAL A 29 -8.64 -4.94 7.42
CA VAL A 29 -7.65 -5.99 7.58
C VAL A 29 -6.80 -6.04 6.32
N VAL A 30 -5.48 -5.94 6.51
CA VAL A 30 -4.52 -6.03 5.42
C VAL A 30 -3.86 -7.39 5.51
N SER A 31 -4.02 -8.19 4.48
CA SER A 31 -3.43 -9.53 4.41
C SER A 31 -2.20 -9.49 3.53
N LEU A 32 -1.09 -9.98 4.05
CA LEU A 32 0.17 -9.99 3.34
C LEU A 32 0.41 -11.37 2.72
N ASN A 33 1.27 -11.41 1.72
CA ASN A 33 1.52 -12.66 1.00
C ASN A 33 2.31 -13.69 1.80
N ASN A 34 2.78 -13.32 3.00
CA ASN A 34 3.43 -14.26 3.92
C ASN A 34 2.45 -14.80 4.95
N HIS A 35 1.13 -14.66 4.71
CA HIS A 35 0.05 -15.12 5.57
C HIS A 35 -0.14 -14.29 6.84
N THR A 36 0.57 -13.17 6.97
CA THR A 36 0.38 -12.25 8.09
C THR A 36 -0.81 -11.35 7.80
N LYS A 37 -1.64 -11.13 8.84
CA LYS A 37 -2.76 -10.20 8.74
C LYS A 37 -2.58 -9.10 9.77
N VAL A 38 -2.83 -7.86 9.35
CA VAL A 38 -2.68 -6.70 10.23
C VAL A 38 -3.99 -5.92 10.21
N ILE A 39 -4.50 -5.58 11.39
CA ILE A 39 -5.70 -4.76 11.50
C ILE A 39 -5.26 -3.31 11.63
N VAL A 40 -5.81 -2.45 10.79
CA VAL A 40 -5.43 -1.03 10.75
C VAL A 40 -6.67 -0.16 10.85
N CYS A 41 -6.47 1.10 11.21
CA CYS A 41 -7.58 2.05 11.28
C CYS A 41 -7.74 2.86 9.99
N ASN A 42 -6.82 2.71 9.04
CA ASN A 42 -6.96 3.36 7.75
C ASN A 42 -8.10 2.73 6.97
N ARG A 43 -8.75 3.52 6.13
CA ARG A 43 -9.82 2.99 5.28
C ARG A 43 -9.19 2.26 4.11
N ALA A 44 -9.89 1.22 3.62
CA ALA A 44 -9.37 0.44 2.50
C ALA A 44 -9.10 1.32 1.29
N GLU A 45 -10.00 2.26 0.99
CA GLU A 45 -9.81 3.14 -0.16
C GLU A 45 -8.58 4.03 -0.01
N ASP A 46 -8.25 4.44 1.21
CA ASP A 46 -7.06 5.24 1.45
C ASP A 46 -5.80 4.41 1.27
N ILE A 47 -5.84 3.14 1.66
CA ILE A 47 -4.70 2.24 1.46
C ILE A 47 -4.48 2.00 -0.03
N VAL A 48 -5.56 1.77 -0.78
CA VAL A 48 -5.46 1.59 -2.23
C VAL A 48 -4.88 2.84 -2.88
N ALA A 49 -5.33 4.02 -2.46
CA ALA A 49 -4.80 5.26 -2.98
C ALA A 49 -3.31 5.42 -2.68
N ALA A 50 -2.89 5.03 -1.48
CA ALA A 50 -1.48 5.09 -1.09
C ALA A 50 -0.63 4.14 -1.95
N ILE A 51 -1.16 2.95 -2.23
CA ILE A 51 -0.46 1.99 -3.08
C ILE A 51 -0.30 2.54 -4.49
N ILE A 52 -1.37 3.12 -5.03
CA ILE A 52 -1.32 3.70 -6.37
C ILE A 52 -0.30 4.83 -6.41
N ALA A 53 -0.31 5.71 -5.41
CA ALA A 53 0.64 6.81 -5.35
C ALA A 53 2.08 6.29 -5.26
N TYR A 54 2.30 5.25 -4.46
CA TYR A 54 3.62 4.64 -4.32
C TYR A 54 4.10 4.09 -5.66
N ARG A 55 3.23 3.38 -6.38
CA ARG A 55 3.61 2.81 -7.67
C ARG A 55 3.88 3.87 -8.72
N ARG A 56 3.13 4.97 -8.68
CA ARG A 56 3.40 6.08 -9.57
C ARG A 56 4.76 6.70 -9.31
N GLN A 57 5.13 6.80 -8.05
CA GLN A 57 6.43 7.35 -7.68
C GLN A 57 7.58 6.51 -8.22
N ILE A 58 7.51 5.20 -8.04
CA ILE A 58 8.60 4.33 -8.49
C ILE A 58 8.60 4.16 -10.01
N ASN A 59 7.44 4.29 -10.66
CA ASN A 59 7.36 4.15 -12.12
C ASN A 59 7.59 5.46 -12.85
N ALA A 60 7.56 6.59 -12.18
CA ALA A 60 7.78 7.90 -12.75
C ALA A 60 9.25 8.28 -12.78
N GLN A 61 10.15 7.38 -12.49
CA GLN A 61 11.58 7.63 -12.50
C GLN A 61 12.07 7.85 -13.92
N PRO A 62 12.75 8.92 -14.18
CA PRO A 62 13.21 9.25 -15.54
C PRO A 62 14.16 8.22 -16.08
N LEU A 63 13.77 7.95 -15.87
CA LEU A 63 14.29 7.38 -16.44
C LEU A 63 14.48 7.42 -17.15
N GLU A 64 14.31 7.69 -17.20
CA GLU A 64 14.29 7.53 -17.71
C GLU A 64 13.98 7.39 -18.32
N VAL A 65 13.91 7.64 -18.73
CA VAL A 65 13.47 7.23 -19.46
C VAL A 65 13.01 7.02 -19.96
N LYS A 66 12.70 7.15 -20.33
CA LYS A 66 12.01 6.65 -20.85
C LYS A 66 11.38 6.38 -21.19
N TYR A 67 11.30 6.61 -21.52
CA TYR A 67 10.41 6.09 -21.95
C TYR A 67 9.75 6.07 -22.05
N ASN A 68 9.73 6.18 -22.27
CA ASN A 68 8.87 5.83 -22.61
C ASN A 68 8.22 5.70 -22.69
N GLU A 69 8.40 5.96 -22.91
CA GLU A 69 7.70 5.53 -23.22
C GLU A 69 7.26 5.25 -23.34
N GLY A 70 7.48 5.50 -23.39
CA GLY A 70 6.95 5.01 -23.83
C GLY A 70 6.61 4.86 -23.68
N GLN A 71 6.61 5.00 -23.90
CA GLN A 71 6.11 4.60 -23.93
C GLN A 71 5.85 4.54 -23.93
#